data_936b235629e0ec131bcebc70fc0d6963
#
_entry.id   936b235629e0ec131bcebc70fc0d6963
#
_cell.length_a   1.000
_cell.length_b   1.000
_cell.length_c   1.000
_cell.angle_alpha   90.00
_cell.angle_beta   90.00
_cell.angle_gamma   90.00
#
_symmetry.space_group_name_H-M   'P 1'
#
loop_
_entity.id
_entity.type
_entity.pdbx_description
1 polymer ?
#
loop_
_entity_poly.entity_id
_entity_poly.type
_entity_poly.pdbx_seq_one_letter_code
_entity_poly.pdbx_strand_id
1 'polypeptide(L)'
;MLPSGIQEFARGIRRRIPLTEAERWVRRDYTPFAFEERARIFRSIARFLHINRPVTGYYLEFGSHEANTMRMAWDSFRHLFDFHYVAIDSFQGLPKIGEIDRQDIWEEGKLCTGEMQFLELCHKHGMPADRLTTVRGYYDESLTEDVKNRFLPKKAAVVYVDCDLYLSTIPVLEFVKNFLQQGTVIVFDDWNCFWADPNRGERRAWREFCERHPELHFEDFVATSMQKAFVYVGDRSGGNGKGSA
;
A
#
# COMPACT_ATOMS: atom_id res chain seq x y z
N MET A 1 29.57 5.41 6.45
CA MET A 1 28.65 6.44 7.03
C MET A 1 29.46 7.66 7.43
N LEU A 2 29.07 8.85 6.97
CA LEU A 2 29.72 10.09 7.44
C LEU A 2 29.29 10.36 8.89
N PRO A 3 30.18 10.89 9.75
CA PRO A 3 29.86 11.26 11.13
C PRO A 3 28.65 12.21 11.19
N SER A 4 27.84 12.09 12.24
CA SER A 4 26.59 12.84 12.41
C SER A 4 26.75 14.36 12.26
N GLY A 5 27.84 14.94 12.75
CA GLY A 5 28.15 16.36 12.60
C GLY A 5 28.39 16.82 11.17
N ILE A 6 28.91 15.95 10.29
CA ILE A 6 29.11 16.27 8.87
C ILE A 6 27.76 16.22 8.12
N GLN A 7 26.86 15.32 8.52
CA GLN A 7 25.51 15.25 7.96
C GLN A 7 24.66 16.48 8.32
N GLU A 8 24.76 16.96 9.56
CA GLU A 8 24.08 18.19 9.99
C GLU A 8 24.68 19.43 9.32
N PHE A 9 26.00 19.50 9.17
CA PHE A 9 26.67 20.58 8.47
C PHE A 9 26.28 20.59 6.97
N ALA A 10 26.23 19.42 6.32
CA ALA A 10 25.78 19.28 4.94
C ALA A 10 24.29 19.66 4.76
N ARG A 11 23.41 19.31 5.74
CA ARG A 11 22.01 19.77 5.76
C ARG A 11 21.90 21.29 5.97
N GLY A 12 22.77 21.87 6.80
CA GLY A 12 22.84 23.32 7.05
C GLY A 12 23.28 24.10 5.81
N ILE A 13 24.24 23.58 5.01
CA ILE A 13 24.67 24.16 3.76
C ILE A 13 23.59 24.06 2.68
N ARG A 14 22.91 22.89 2.54
CA ARG A 14 21.78 22.73 1.60
C ARG A 14 20.65 23.74 1.85
N ARG A 15 20.41 24.14 3.10
CA ARG A 15 19.41 25.17 3.45
C ARG A 15 19.79 26.58 2.97
N ARG A 16 21.06 26.84 2.65
CA ARG A 16 21.57 28.16 2.21
C ARG A 16 21.68 28.31 0.69
N ILE A 17 21.63 27.20 -0.06
CA ILE A 17 21.61 27.22 -1.51
C ILE A 17 20.21 27.53 -1.98
N PRO A 18 19.95 28.61 -2.73
CA PRO A 18 18.64 28.88 -3.29
C PRO A 18 18.18 27.72 -4.16
N LEU A 19 16.93 27.29 -3.98
CA LEU A 19 16.33 26.25 -4.81
C LEU A 19 16.33 26.71 -6.27
N THR A 20 16.62 25.80 -7.17
CA THR A 20 16.41 25.99 -8.61
C THR A 20 14.92 26.22 -8.91
N GLU A 21 14.61 26.72 -10.09
CA GLU A 21 13.22 26.89 -10.52
C GLU A 21 12.47 25.54 -10.56
N ALA A 22 13.11 24.49 -11.06
CA ALA A 22 12.58 23.14 -11.08
C ALA A 22 12.28 22.61 -9.66
N GLU A 23 13.21 22.76 -8.71
CA GLU A 23 13.00 22.35 -7.33
C GLU A 23 11.86 23.12 -6.63
N ARG A 24 11.73 24.42 -6.94
CA ARG A 24 10.60 25.22 -6.44
C ARG A 24 9.28 24.73 -7.01
N TRP A 25 9.22 24.43 -8.31
CA TRP A 25 8.03 23.88 -8.94
C TRP A 25 7.65 22.51 -8.37
N VAL A 26 8.61 21.60 -8.23
CA VAL A 26 8.37 20.25 -7.62
C VAL A 26 7.77 20.40 -6.23
N ARG A 27 8.30 21.27 -5.38
CA ARG A 27 7.78 21.45 -4.01
C ARG A 27 6.40 22.12 -3.94
N ARG A 28 6.12 23.07 -4.85
CA ARG A 28 4.91 23.88 -4.81
C ARG A 28 3.75 23.22 -5.53
N ASP A 29 4.01 22.54 -6.63
CA ASP A 29 2.98 22.07 -7.54
C ASP A 29 2.94 20.53 -7.65
N TYR A 30 4.08 19.90 -7.97
CA TYR A 30 4.14 18.45 -8.25
C TYR A 30 3.92 17.59 -7.00
N THR A 31 4.66 17.86 -5.93
CA THR A 31 4.52 17.05 -4.69
C THR A 31 3.11 17.15 -4.07
N PRO A 32 2.52 18.35 -3.90
CA PRO A 32 1.15 18.46 -3.43
C PRO A 32 0.14 17.72 -4.31
N PHE A 33 0.29 17.79 -5.64
CA PHE A 33 -0.58 17.06 -6.57
C PHE A 33 -0.51 15.54 -6.35
N ALA A 34 0.68 14.96 -6.21
CA ALA A 34 0.82 13.53 -5.93
C ALA A 34 0.15 13.12 -4.61
N PHE A 35 0.25 13.96 -3.57
CA PHE A 35 -0.47 13.75 -2.30
C PHE A 35 -1.99 13.87 -2.46
N GLU A 36 -2.48 14.80 -3.25
CA GLU A 36 -3.91 14.97 -3.53
C GLU A 36 -4.51 13.77 -4.26
N GLU A 37 -3.80 13.18 -5.22
CA GLU A 37 -4.25 11.97 -5.91
C GLU A 37 -4.44 10.81 -4.93
N ARG A 38 -3.46 10.53 -4.06
CA ARG A 38 -3.59 9.52 -3.00
C ARG A 38 -4.75 9.84 -2.04
N ALA A 39 -4.83 11.07 -1.58
CA ALA A 39 -5.92 11.51 -0.69
C ALA A 39 -7.30 11.38 -1.35
N ARG A 40 -7.40 11.54 -2.67
CA ARG A 40 -8.63 11.31 -3.44
C ARG A 40 -9.05 9.84 -3.38
N ILE A 41 -8.09 8.91 -3.52
CA ILE A 41 -8.35 7.46 -3.39
C ILE A 41 -8.92 7.16 -2.00
N PHE A 42 -8.24 7.57 -0.93
CA PHE A 42 -8.69 7.32 0.43
C PHE A 42 -10.09 7.88 0.72
N ARG A 43 -10.38 9.11 0.27
CA ARG A 43 -11.72 9.72 0.41
C ARG A 43 -12.79 8.97 -0.39
N SER A 44 -12.44 8.47 -1.57
CA SER A 44 -13.36 7.66 -2.38
C SER A 44 -13.69 6.35 -1.69
N ILE A 45 -12.67 5.68 -1.11
CA ILE A 45 -12.84 4.47 -0.31
C ILE A 45 -13.70 4.75 0.92
N ALA A 46 -13.39 5.82 1.68
CA ALA A 46 -14.18 6.19 2.86
C ALA A 46 -15.65 6.38 2.52
N ARG A 47 -15.96 7.08 1.43
CA ARG A 47 -17.33 7.26 0.95
C ARG A 47 -17.99 5.95 0.55
N PHE A 48 -17.30 5.11 -0.21
CA PHE A 48 -17.80 3.80 -0.67
C PHE A 48 -18.15 2.90 0.52
N LEU A 49 -17.22 2.72 1.45
CA LEU A 49 -17.41 1.87 2.62
C LEU A 49 -18.49 2.45 3.57
N HIS A 50 -18.58 3.78 3.67
CA HIS A 50 -19.61 4.43 4.49
C HIS A 50 -21.03 4.18 3.97
N ILE A 51 -21.21 4.13 2.66
CA ILE A 51 -22.52 3.86 2.03
C ILE A 51 -22.87 2.38 2.12
N ASN A 52 -21.91 1.48 1.94
CA ASN A 52 -22.09 0.03 1.88
C ASN A 52 -21.89 -0.66 3.26
N ARG A 53 -22.15 0.05 4.36
CA ARG A 53 -22.04 -0.50 5.73
C ARG A 53 -23.00 -1.68 5.98
N PRO A 54 -22.65 -2.59 6.93
CA PRO A 54 -21.47 -2.54 7.81
C PRO A 54 -20.20 -3.04 7.13
N VAL A 55 -19.09 -2.32 7.28
CA VAL A 55 -17.76 -2.79 6.90
C VAL A 55 -16.83 -2.66 8.09
N THR A 56 -16.26 -3.76 8.51
CA THR A 56 -15.31 -3.85 9.63
C THR A 56 -14.06 -4.58 9.17
N GLY A 57 -12.98 -4.43 9.88
CA GLY A 57 -11.80 -5.21 9.55
C GLY A 57 -10.49 -4.46 9.77
N TYR A 58 -9.50 -4.88 9.01
CA TYR A 58 -8.19 -4.27 8.98
C TYR A 58 -8.07 -3.25 7.85
N TYR A 59 -7.24 -2.25 8.08
CA TYR A 59 -6.48 -1.58 7.05
C TYR A 59 -5.10 -2.25 7.01
N LEU A 60 -4.79 -2.93 5.91
CA LEU A 60 -3.50 -3.59 5.68
C LEU A 60 -2.68 -2.75 4.70
N GLU A 61 -1.45 -2.41 5.04
CA GLU A 61 -0.53 -1.67 4.18
C GLU A 61 0.76 -2.47 3.99
N PHE A 62 1.13 -2.68 2.74
CA PHE A 62 2.34 -3.36 2.31
C PHE A 62 3.27 -2.35 1.65
N GLY A 63 4.37 -2.01 2.34
CA GLY A 63 5.21 -0.86 2.04
C GLY A 63 4.75 0.38 2.80
N SER A 64 5.63 0.93 3.63
CA SER A 64 5.23 1.96 4.60
C SER A 64 6.26 3.09 4.73
N HIS A 65 6.97 3.38 3.64
CA HIS A 65 8.00 4.41 3.64
C HIS A 65 7.47 5.78 4.07
N GLU A 66 8.17 6.42 5.03
CA GLU A 66 7.81 7.71 5.63
C GLU A 66 6.41 7.78 6.28
N ALA A 67 5.68 6.67 6.39
CA ALA A 67 4.34 6.58 6.96
C ALA A 67 3.29 7.53 6.31
N ASN A 68 3.50 7.99 5.09
CA ASN A 68 2.64 8.98 4.45
C ASN A 68 1.24 8.43 4.20
N THR A 69 1.15 7.25 3.59
CA THR A 69 -0.10 6.55 3.26
C THR A 69 -0.83 6.07 4.51
N MET A 70 -0.10 5.54 5.50
CA MET A 70 -0.66 5.15 6.80
C MET A 70 -1.34 6.33 7.51
N ARG A 71 -0.68 7.50 7.52
CA ARG A 71 -1.26 8.73 8.12
C ARG A 71 -2.48 9.23 7.34
N MET A 72 -2.46 9.17 6.00
CA MET A 72 -3.62 9.52 5.17
C MET A 72 -4.80 8.57 5.41
N ALA A 73 -4.53 7.27 5.54
CA ALA A 73 -5.54 6.27 5.88
C ALA A 73 -6.17 6.56 7.25
N TRP A 74 -5.34 6.82 8.26
CA TRP A 74 -5.80 7.22 9.59
C TRP A 74 -6.73 8.43 9.53
N ASP A 75 -6.30 9.51 8.87
CA ASP A 75 -7.12 10.73 8.75
C ASP A 75 -8.42 10.52 7.99
N SER A 76 -8.43 9.61 7.01
CA SER A 76 -9.60 9.35 6.18
C SER A 76 -10.62 8.42 6.85
N PHE A 77 -10.18 7.54 7.76
CA PHE A 77 -11.03 6.46 8.26
C PHE A 77 -11.38 6.56 9.74
N ARG A 78 -10.52 7.14 10.59
CA ARG A 78 -10.65 7.11 12.07
C ARG A 78 -11.99 7.60 12.63
N HIS A 79 -12.67 8.50 11.94
CA HIS A 79 -13.96 9.06 12.40
C HIS A 79 -15.18 8.28 11.87
N LEU A 80 -14.98 7.40 10.91
CA LEU A 80 -16.05 6.66 10.26
C LEU A 80 -16.04 5.16 10.58
N PHE A 81 -14.85 4.61 10.86
CA PHE A 81 -14.65 3.17 10.99
C PHE A 81 -13.73 2.83 12.16
N ASP A 82 -14.01 1.69 12.78
CA ASP A 82 -13.18 1.10 13.84
C ASP A 82 -12.16 0.10 13.25
N PHE A 83 -11.29 0.58 12.36
CA PHE A 83 -10.25 -0.26 11.78
C PHE A 83 -9.07 -0.43 12.74
N HIS A 84 -8.46 -1.60 12.71
CA HIS A 84 -7.11 -1.80 13.21
C HIS A 84 -6.15 -1.75 12.02
N TYR A 85 -5.05 -1.02 12.15
CA TYR A 85 -4.09 -0.75 11.09
C TYR A 85 -2.90 -1.68 11.23
N VAL A 86 -2.48 -2.28 10.13
CA VAL A 86 -1.34 -3.19 10.09
C VAL A 86 -0.38 -2.73 8.99
N ALA A 87 0.83 -2.37 9.39
CA ALA A 87 1.92 -2.04 8.47
C ALA A 87 2.84 -3.25 8.32
N ILE A 88 2.99 -3.71 7.09
CA ILE A 88 3.82 -4.85 6.75
C ILE A 88 4.93 -4.35 5.83
N ASP A 89 6.16 -4.36 6.33
CA ASP A 89 7.31 -3.76 5.63
C ASP A 89 8.62 -4.43 6.08
N SER A 90 9.64 -4.41 5.24
CA SER A 90 10.98 -4.82 5.63
C SER A 90 11.56 -3.90 6.70
N PHE A 91 11.17 -2.62 6.69
CA PHE A 91 11.78 -1.52 7.44
C PHE A 91 13.29 -1.39 7.19
N GLN A 92 13.74 -1.90 6.04
CA GLN A 92 15.12 -1.90 5.59
C GLN A 92 15.27 -1.33 4.16
N GLY A 93 14.14 -0.96 3.53
CA GLY A 93 14.07 -0.49 2.15
C GLY A 93 13.85 -1.63 1.15
N LEU A 94 13.99 -1.32 -0.13
CA LEU A 94 13.73 -2.26 -1.21
C LEU A 94 14.67 -3.48 -1.14
N PRO A 95 14.16 -4.68 -1.49
CA PRO A 95 14.99 -5.87 -1.62
C PRO A 95 15.95 -5.75 -2.81
N LYS A 96 16.78 -6.76 -3.01
CA LYS A 96 17.61 -6.87 -4.22
C LYS A 96 16.73 -6.87 -5.47
N ILE A 97 16.99 -5.94 -6.37
CA ILE A 97 16.20 -5.77 -7.59
C ILE A 97 16.60 -6.82 -8.63
N GLY A 98 15.66 -7.68 -9.02
CA GLY A 98 15.82 -8.63 -10.11
C GLY A 98 15.69 -7.98 -11.49
N GLU A 99 16.15 -8.65 -12.53
CA GLU A 99 16.08 -8.15 -13.93
C GLU A 99 14.64 -7.82 -14.36
N ILE A 100 13.66 -8.57 -13.88
CA ILE A 100 12.25 -8.38 -14.23
C ILE A 100 11.69 -7.07 -13.68
N ASP A 101 12.22 -6.60 -12.55
CA ASP A 101 11.81 -5.39 -11.84
C ASP A 101 12.75 -4.20 -12.08
N ARG A 102 13.74 -4.38 -12.98
CA ARG A 102 14.76 -3.36 -13.21
C ARG A 102 14.17 -2.08 -13.77
N GLN A 103 14.43 -0.99 -13.06
CA GLN A 103 14.12 0.38 -13.46
C GLN A 103 15.08 1.33 -12.76
N ASP A 104 15.46 2.43 -13.42
CA ASP A 104 16.51 3.34 -12.93
C ASP A 104 16.17 4.05 -11.61
N ILE A 105 14.89 4.12 -11.26
CA ILE A 105 14.44 4.78 -10.02
C ILE A 105 14.56 3.89 -8.79
N TRP A 106 14.60 2.56 -8.94
CA TRP A 106 14.68 1.61 -7.84
C TRP A 106 16.08 1.07 -7.63
N GLU A 107 16.50 1.06 -6.38
CA GLU A 107 17.81 0.59 -5.96
C GLU A 107 17.67 -0.10 -4.60
N GLU A 108 18.36 -1.20 -4.42
CA GLU A 108 18.40 -1.96 -3.17
C GLU A 108 18.67 -1.06 -1.95
N GLY A 109 17.89 -1.19 -0.89
CA GLY A 109 17.98 -0.41 0.34
C GLY A 109 17.46 1.02 0.25
N LYS A 110 16.99 1.48 -0.91
CA LYS A 110 16.26 2.78 -1.00
C LYS A 110 14.86 2.66 -0.40
N LEU A 111 14.20 3.78 -0.19
CA LEU A 111 12.87 3.90 0.42
C LEU A 111 12.82 3.28 1.82
N CYS A 112 13.90 3.44 2.59
CA CYS A 112 14.03 2.90 3.93
C CYS A 112 13.53 3.88 4.99
N THR A 113 12.58 3.45 5.78
CA THR A 113 12.18 4.07 7.05
C THR A 113 12.19 3.00 8.12
N GLY A 114 13.10 3.11 9.09
CA GLY A 114 13.19 2.12 10.17
C GLY A 114 11.91 2.03 10.99
N GLU A 115 11.57 0.84 11.49
CA GLU A 115 10.32 0.56 12.21
C GLU A 115 10.03 1.54 13.35
N MET A 116 11.02 1.83 14.19
CA MET A 116 10.86 2.79 15.29
C MET A 116 10.54 4.20 14.79
N GLN A 117 11.19 4.62 13.71
CA GLN A 117 10.91 5.92 13.08
C GLN A 117 9.50 5.96 12.49
N PHE A 118 9.06 4.88 11.83
CA PHE A 118 7.70 4.73 11.31
C PHE A 118 6.66 4.87 12.42
N LEU A 119 6.81 4.12 13.51
CA LEU A 119 5.93 4.19 14.68
C LEU A 119 5.90 5.60 15.28
N GLU A 120 7.06 6.24 15.42
CA GLU A 120 7.15 7.62 15.92
C GLU A 120 6.39 8.61 15.02
N LEU A 121 6.50 8.49 13.69
CA LEU A 121 5.77 9.32 12.74
C LEU A 121 4.26 9.14 12.87
N CYS A 122 3.78 7.90 13.01
CA CYS A 122 2.37 7.59 13.20
C CYS A 122 1.84 8.14 14.53
N HIS A 123 2.56 7.91 15.64
CA HIS A 123 2.15 8.37 16.97
C HIS A 123 2.13 9.90 17.05
N LYS A 124 3.15 10.58 16.50
CA LYS A 124 3.17 12.07 16.42
C LYS A 124 2.02 12.62 15.60
N HIS A 125 1.50 11.85 14.65
CA HIS A 125 0.32 12.23 13.87
C HIS A 125 -1.01 11.95 14.60
N GLY A 126 -0.96 11.38 15.81
CA GLY A 126 -2.12 11.12 16.64
C GLY A 126 -2.75 9.73 16.46
N MET A 127 -2.04 8.78 15.85
CA MET A 127 -2.48 7.39 15.78
C MET A 127 -2.16 6.69 17.10
N PRO A 128 -3.16 6.12 17.82
CA PRO A 128 -2.93 5.41 19.07
C PRO A 128 -2.15 4.12 18.87
N ALA A 129 -1.29 3.76 19.84
CA ALA A 129 -0.43 2.58 19.74
C ALA A 129 -1.22 1.26 19.66
N ASP A 130 -2.37 1.19 20.34
CA ASP A 130 -3.24 0.02 20.34
C ASP A 130 -4.03 -0.16 19.03
N ARG A 131 -3.97 0.81 18.13
CA ARG A 131 -4.62 0.77 16.81
C ARG A 131 -3.68 0.39 15.68
N LEU A 132 -2.38 0.28 15.94
CA LEU A 132 -1.34 0.03 14.94
C LEU A 132 -0.49 -1.20 15.34
N THR A 133 -0.32 -2.10 14.39
CA THR A 133 0.59 -3.26 14.51
C THR A 133 1.56 -3.23 13.34
N THR A 134 2.81 -3.57 13.59
CA THR A 134 3.83 -3.77 12.55
C THR A 134 4.12 -5.26 12.36
N VAL A 135 4.42 -5.66 11.13
CA VAL A 135 4.99 -6.95 10.76
C VAL A 135 6.25 -6.68 9.96
N ARG A 136 7.39 -6.97 10.57
CA ARG A 136 8.70 -6.69 9.99
C ARG A 136 9.24 -7.87 9.20
N GLY A 137 9.76 -7.61 8.01
CA GLY A 137 10.50 -8.55 7.16
C GLY A 137 10.14 -8.40 5.69
N TYR A 138 10.98 -8.94 4.81
CA TYR A 138 10.64 -9.05 3.40
C TYR A 138 9.47 -10.03 3.23
N TYR A 139 8.63 -9.80 2.23
CA TYR A 139 7.33 -10.49 2.14
C TYR A 139 7.43 -12.00 1.93
N ASP A 140 8.48 -12.47 1.24
CA ASP A 140 8.78 -13.89 1.06
C ASP A 140 9.17 -14.60 2.36
N GLU A 141 9.65 -13.87 3.35
CA GLU A 141 10.05 -14.39 4.66
C GLU A 141 9.00 -14.13 5.76
N SER A 142 8.33 -12.98 5.70
CA SER A 142 7.46 -12.49 6.79
C SER A 142 6.00 -12.91 6.66
N LEU A 143 5.48 -13.15 5.44
CA LEU A 143 4.08 -13.51 5.21
C LEU A 143 3.83 -15.01 5.44
N THR A 144 4.15 -15.49 6.64
CA THR A 144 4.02 -16.89 7.04
C THR A 144 2.59 -17.26 7.45
N GLU A 145 2.33 -18.57 7.53
CA GLU A 145 1.08 -19.10 8.08
C GLU A 145 0.84 -18.63 9.52
N ASP A 146 1.89 -18.54 10.34
CA ASP A 146 1.79 -18.06 11.71
C ASP A 146 1.35 -16.58 11.75
N VAL A 147 1.93 -15.74 10.91
CA VAL A 147 1.53 -14.33 10.80
C VAL A 147 0.09 -14.22 10.29
N LYS A 148 -0.30 -15.00 9.29
CA LYS A 148 -1.67 -15.05 8.80
C LYS A 148 -2.66 -15.41 9.92
N ASN A 149 -2.36 -16.44 10.69
CA ASN A 149 -3.21 -16.94 11.76
C ASN A 149 -3.35 -15.97 12.95
N ARG A 150 -2.38 -15.09 13.17
CA ARG A 150 -2.48 -14.02 14.18
C ARG A 150 -3.59 -13.02 13.87
N PHE A 151 -3.90 -12.81 12.59
CA PHE A 151 -4.89 -11.82 12.15
C PHE A 151 -6.25 -12.43 11.83
N LEU A 152 -6.32 -13.72 11.44
CA LEU A 152 -7.58 -14.40 11.19
C LEU A 152 -8.34 -14.69 12.51
N PRO A 153 -9.67 -14.77 12.48
CA PRO A 153 -10.56 -14.77 11.31
C PRO A 153 -11.00 -13.38 10.83
N LYS A 154 -10.52 -12.29 11.46
CA LYS A 154 -10.89 -10.93 11.08
C LYS A 154 -10.39 -10.62 9.66
N LYS A 155 -11.24 -9.99 8.84
CA LYS A 155 -10.98 -9.70 7.44
C LYS A 155 -10.45 -8.28 7.23
N ALA A 156 -10.01 -7.97 6.02
CA ALA A 156 -9.59 -6.63 5.63
C ALA A 156 -10.76 -5.84 5.03
N ALA A 157 -10.90 -4.59 5.42
CA ALA A 157 -11.75 -3.62 4.76
C ALA A 157 -11.02 -2.93 3.61
N VAL A 158 -9.74 -2.62 3.83
CA VAL A 158 -8.86 -1.97 2.84
C VAL A 158 -7.50 -2.64 2.85
N VAL A 159 -6.96 -2.87 1.67
CA VAL A 159 -5.59 -3.33 1.43
C VAL A 159 -4.89 -2.29 0.56
N TYR A 160 -3.77 -1.79 1.00
CA TYR A 160 -2.93 -0.85 0.25
C TYR A 160 -1.62 -1.55 -0.09
N VAL A 161 -1.37 -1.72 -1.38
CA VAL A 161 -0.19 -2.39 -1.94
C VAL A 161 0.71 -1.29 -2.51
N ASP A 162 1.85 -1.08 -1.89
CA ASP A 162 2.87 -0.09 -2.22
C ASP A 162 4.24 -0.81 -2.20
N CYS A 163 4.33 -1.81 -3.09
CA CYS A 163 5.43 -2.77 -3.12
C CYS A 163 6.45 -2.50 -4.22
N ASP A 164 6.15 -1.54 -5.12
CA ASP A 164 6.95 -1.19 -6.29
C ASP A 164 7.18 -2.33 -7.30
N LEU A 165 7.49 -3.53 -6.81
CA LEU A 165 8.10 -4.62 -7.58
C LEU A 165 7.10 -5.77 -7.82
N TYR A 166 7.18 -6.38 -9.01
CA TYR A 166 6.41 -7.58 -9.35
C TYR A 166 6.68 -8.73 -8.38
N LEU A 167 7.97 -9.02 -8.08
CA LEU A 167 8.35 -10.12 -7.19
C LEU A 167 7.88 -9.89 -5.74
N SER A 168 7.82 -8.63 -5.28
CA SER A 168 7.29 -8.28 -3.97
C SER A 168 5.76 -8.40 -3.90
N THR A 169 5.06 -8.06 -4.98
CA THR A 169 3.60 -8.07 -5.04
C THR A 169 3.00 -9.48 -5.05
N ILE A 170 3.68 -10.47 -5.62
CA ILE A 170 3.17 -11.86 -5.69
C ILE A 170 2.83 -12.43 -4.31
N PRO A 171 3.76 -12.51 -3.34
CA PRO A 171 3.46 -13.07 -2.02
C PRO A 171 2.42 -12.25 -1.26
N VAL A 172 2.37 -10.92 -1.48
CA VAL A 172 1.37 -10.05 -0.89
C VAL A 172 -0.04 -10.45 -1.34
N LEU A 173 -0.28 -10.63 -2.62
CA LEU A 173 -1.59 -11.03 -3.14
C LEU A 173 -2.03 -12.41 -2.64
N GLU A 174 -1.11 -13.38 -2.59
CA GLU A 174 -1.39 -14.71 -2.06
C GLU A 174 -1.72 -14.69 -0.55
N PHE A 175 -1.12 -13.78 0.20
CA PHE A 175 -1.45 -13.55 1.60
C PHE A 175 -2.82 -12.87 1.76
N VAL A 176 -3.05 -11.80 1.00
CA VAL A 176 -4.26 -10.95 1.06
C VAL A 176 -5.53 -11.72 0.75
N LYS A 177 -5.50 -12.71 -0.17
CA LYS A 177 -6.70 -13.50 -0.52
C LYS A 177 -7.41 -14.11 0.70
N ASN A 178 -6.67 -14.43 1.77
CA ASN A 178 -7.23 -14.99 3.00
C ASN A 178 -8.02 -13.97 3.82
N PHE A 179 -7.84 -12.69 3.55
CA PHE A 179 -8.45 -11.58 4.29
C PHE A 179 -9.61 -10.91 3.53
N LEU A 180 -9.93 -11.38 2.34
CA LEU A 180 -11.01 -10.82 1.53
C LEU A 180 -12.38 -11.05 2.19
N GLN A 181 -13.20 -10.03 2.14
CA GLN A 181 -14.64 -10.06 2.41
C GLN A 181 -15.33 -9.20 1.36
N GLN A 182 -16.59 -9.42 1.09
CA GLN A 182 -17.34 -8.57 0.15
C GLN A 182 -17.20 -7.11 0.53
N GLY A 183 -16.79 -6.28 -0.40
CA GLY A 183 -16.52 -4.86 -0.21
C GLY A 183 -15.08 -4.53 0.16
N THR A 184 -14.17 -5.51 0.34
CA THR A 184 -12.73 -5.21 0.49
C THR A 184 -12.24 -4.43 -0.71
N VAL A 185 -11.59 -3.30 -0.45
CA VAL A 185 -10.95 -2.50 -1.50
C VAL A 185 -9.45 -2.77 -1.49
N ILE A 186 -8.91 -3.17 -2.64
CA ILE A 186 -7.47 -3.32 -2.87
C ILE A 186 -6.99 -2.14 -3.70
N VAL A 187 -5.97 -1.45 -3.23
CA VAL A 187 -5.32 -0.32 -3.92
C VAL A 187 -3.90 -0.72 -4.27
N PHE A 188 -3.49 -0.41 -5.48
CA PHE A 188 -2.11 -0.49 -5.96
C PHE A 188 -1.56 0.92 -6.15
N ASP A 189 -0.46 1.27 -5.47
CA ASP A 189 0.15 2.61 -5.57
C ASP A 189 0.94 2.79 -6.86
N ASP A 190 1.63 1.76 -7.31
CA ASP A 190 2.54 1.78 -8.46
C ASP A 190 1.94 1.18 -9.73
N TRP A 191 0.61 1.19 -9.84
CA TRP A 191 -0.13 0.57 -10.95
C TRP A 191 0.35 1.00 -12.33
N ASN A 192 0.71 2.26 -12.51
CA ASN A 192 1.18 2.80 -13.77
C ASN A 192 2.71 2.96 -13.86
N CYS A 193 3.46 2.46 -12.88
CA CYS A 193 4.90 2.29 -13.03
C CYS A 193 5.25 1.37 -14.19
N PHE A 194 6.52 1.35 -14.60
CA PHE A 194 6.97 0.61 -15.79
C PHE A 194 6.24 0.99 -17.09
N TRP A 195 5.92 2.28 -17.26
CA TRP A 195 5.21 2.79 -18.44
C TRP A 195 3.81 2.19 -18.62
N ALA A 196 3.19 1.78 -17.51
CA ALA A 196 1.93 1.05 -17.49
C ALA A 196 1.94 -0.27 -18.30
N ASP A 197 3.11 -0.89 -18.47
CA ASP A 197 3.24 -2.18 -19.16
C ASP A 197 2.48 -3.26 -18.38
N PRO A 198 1.48 -3.94 -19.00
CA PRO A 198 0.71 -4.99 -18.32
C PRO A 198 1.52 -6.24 -17.97
N ASN A 199 2.76 -6.37 -18.48
CA ASN A 199 3.64 -7.48 -18.24
C ASN A 199 4.74 -7.20 -17.19
N ARG A 200 4.62 -6.06 -16.47
CA ARG A 200 5.60 -5.65 -15.46
C ARG A 200 4.91 -5.15 -14.18
N GLY A 201 5.69 -5.10 -13.09
CA GLY A 201 5.27 -4.53 -11.82
C GLY A 201 3.97 -5.12 -11.25
N GLU A 202 3.24 -4.31 -10.52
CA GLU A 202 1.96 -4.67 -9.88
C GLU A 202 0.89 -5.14 -10.87
N ARG A 203 0.84 -4.56 -12.07
CA ARG A 203 -0.12 -4.97 -13.12
C ARG A 203 0.05 -6.42 -13.52
N ARG A 204 1.28 -6.87 -13.69
CA ARG A 204 1.55 -8.26 -14.03
C ARG A 204 1.18 -9.19 -12.88
N ALA A 205 1.59 -8.86 -11.66
CA ALA A 205 1.28 -9.64 -10.48
C ALA A 205 -0.24 -9.79 -10.29
N TRP A 206 -0.99 -8.71 -10.45
CA TRP A 206 -2.43 -8.70 -10.37
C TRP A 206 -3.11 -9.55 -11.44
N ARG A 207 -2.72 -9.39 -12.71
CA ARG A 207 -3.26 -10.19 -13.81
C ARG A 207 -3.04 -11.68 -13.53
N GLU A 208 -1.81 -12.10 -13.22
CA GLU A 208 -1.47 -13.49 -12.96
C GLU A 208 -2.17 -14.03 -11.70
N PHE A 209 -2.38 -13.19 -10.70
CA PHE A 209 -3.18 -13.54 -9.52
C PHE A 209 -4.64 -13.82 -9.91
N CYS A 210 -5.28 -12.95 -10.68
CA CYS A 210 -6.65 -13.16 -11.14
C CYS A 210 -6.78 -14.40 -12.05
N GLU A 211 -5.78 -14.69 -12.88
CA GLU A 211 -5.74 -15.91 -13.70
C GLU A 211 -5.64 -17.18 -12.86
N ARG A 212 -4.87 -17.17 -11.76
CA ARG A 212 -4.75 -18.30 -10.83
C ARG A 212 -5.96 -18.48 -9.91
N HIS A 213 -6.70 -17.41 -9.67
CA HIS A 213 -7.85 -17.37 -8.75
C HIS A 213 -9.12 -16.89 -9.47
N PRO A 214 -9.60 -17.61 -10.51
CA PRO A 214 -10.75 -17.20 -11.29
C PRO A 214 -12.07 -17.21 -10.49
N GLU A 215 -12.09 -17.87 -9.34
CA GLU A 215 -13.21 -17.86 -8.40
C GLU A 215 -13.39 -16.50 -7.72
N LEU A 216 -12.31 -15.73 -7.51
CA LEU A 216 -12.36 -14.41 -6.89
C LEU A 216 -12.86 -13.37 -7.90
N HIS A 217 -13.89 -12.64 -7.53
CA HIS A 217 -14.46 -11.62 -8.42
C HIS A 217 -14.12 -10.22 -7.92
N PHE A 218 -13.47 -9.43 -8.78
CA PHE A 218 -13.13 -8.04 -8.53
C PHE A 218 -13.71 -7.13 -9.60
N GLU A 219 -14.14 -5.96 -9.17
CA GLU A 219 -14.62 -4.89 -10.05
C GLU A 219 -13.69 -3.68 -9.96
N ASP A 220 -13.56 -2.98 -11.09
CA ASP A 220 -12.85 -1.71 -11.15
C ASP A 220 -13.52 -0.67 -10.26
N PHE A 221 -12.71 0.09 -9.49
CA PHE A 221 -13.28 1.08 -8.59
C PHE A 221 -12.84 2.51 -8.94
N VAL A 222 -11.63 2.90 -8.59
CA VAL A 222 -11.10 4.24 -8.80
C VAL A 222 -9.65 4.18 -9.26
N ALA A 223 -9.27 5.14 -10.10
CA ALA A 223 -7.89 5.29 -10.55
C ALA A 223 -7.48 6.76 -10.54
N THR A 224 -6.16 6.97 -10.44
CA THR A 224 -5.49 8.25 -10.63
C THR A 224 -4.42 8.12 -11.72
N SER A 225 -3.49 9.06 -11.79
CA SER A 225 -2.38 8.96 -12.74
C SER A 225 -1.45 7.79 -12.47
N MET A 226 -1.28 7.40 -11.19
CA MET A 226 -0.37 6.32 -10.78
C MET A 226 -1.10 5.13 -10.15
N GLN A 227 -2.14 5.38 -9.35
CA GLN A 227 -2.82 4.36 -8.55
C GLN A 227 -4.03 3.75 -9.25
N LYS A 228 -4.36 2.52 -8.87
CA LYS A 228 -5.60 1.84 -9.25
C LYS A 228 -6.18 1.07 -8.06
N ALA A 229 -7.49 1.11 -7.92
CA ALA A 229 -8.21 0.35 -6.90
C ALA A 229 -9.25 -0.59 -7.51
N PHE A 230 -9.43 -1.74 -6.85
CA PHE A 230 -10.44 -2.75 -7.16
C PHE A 230 -11.27 -3.06 -5.94
N VAL A 231 -12.52 -3.46 -6.13
CA VAL A 231 -13.40 -3.95 -5.07
C VAL A 231 -13.59 -5.45 -5.24
N TYR A 232 -13.37 -6.20 -4.17
CA TYR A 232 -13.76 -7.61 -4.13
C TYR A 232 -15.27 -7.70 -3.89
N VAL A 233 -15.98 -8.28 -4.84
CA VAL A 233 -17.46 -8.37 -4.79
C VAL A 233 -17.97 -9.73 -4.33
N GLY A 234 -17.09 -10.70 -4.11
CA GLY A 234 -17.41 -12.05 -3.64
C GLY A 234 -16.86 -13.12 -4.59
N ASP A 235 -17.03 -14.37 -4.20
CA ASP A 235 -16.67 -15.48 -5.07
C ASP A 235 -17.68 -15.61 -6.21
N ARG A 236 -17.20 -15.91 -7.39
CA ARG A 236 -18.08 -16.30 -8.51
C ARG A 236 -18.78 -17.58 -8.08
N SER A 237 -20.07 -17.51 -7.79
CA SER A 237 -20.88 -18.70 -7.60
C SER A 237 -20.72 -19.58 -8.84
N GLY A 238 -20.15 -20.78 -8.65
CA GLY A 238 -20.03 -21.77 -9.71
C GLY A 238 -21.41 -21.93 -10.35
N GLY A 239 -21.50 -21.61 -11.65
CA GLY A 239 -22.73 -21.70 -12.41
C GLY A 239 -23.28 -23.12 -12.42
N ASN A 240 -24.05 -23.47 -11.41
CA ASN A 240 -25.00 -24.56 -11.48
C ASN A 240 -26.40 -23.95 -11.57
N GLY A 241 -26.72 -23.52 -12.79
CA GLY A 241 -28.09 -23.36 -13.22
C GLY A 241 -28.82 -24.71 -13.04
N LYS A 242 -29.57 -24.83 -11.98
CA LYS A 242 -30.75 -25.68 -12.00
C LYS A 242 -31.94 -24.75 -12.08
N GLY A 243 -32.37 -24.52 -13.32
CA GLY A 243 -33.73 -24.16 -13.56
C GLY A 243 -34.61 -25.22 -12.91
N SER A 244 -35.48 -24.76 -12.05
CA SER A 244 -36.67 -25.50 -11.69
C SER A 244 -37.87 -24.66 -12.12
N ALA A 245 -38.60 -25.25 -13.00
CA ALA A 245 -39.88 -24.82 -13.55
C ALA A 245 -40.90 -24.49 -12.45
#